data_b97beb09708ffbbc72d9e5fbe72abb5a
#
_entry.id   b97beb09708ffbbc72d9e5fbe72abb5a
#
_cell.length_a   1.000
_cell.length_b   1.000
_cell.length_c   1.000
_cell.angle_alpha   90.00
_cell.angle_beta   90.00
_cell.angle_gamma   90.00
#
_symmetry.space_group_name_H-M   'P 1'
#
loop_
_entity.id
_entity.type
_entity.pdbx_description
1 polymer ?
#
loop_
_entity_poly.entity_id
_entity_poly.type
_entity_poly.pdbx_seq_one_letter_code
_entity_poly.pdbx_strand_id
1 'polypeptide(L)'
;MSLVLGRRELLTAGVGLLVPSAALAAPPPRLAFAVFRNGNKVGEHVINFSGDDDARTLTTDVNMVVKVGPVPVYKYKHTAVEKWAGGKFVSVDTTTNGNGKITKASARAMGGYVAITGPTGASRGPADAAPLSHWNQASFGRPLFNQQEGKMLKVTCTRVKPGHWQIRGEAEIDDFYDANGNWLALRGKLEDGSKLEYKRI
;
A
#
# COMPACT_ATOMS: atom_id res chain seq x y z
N MET A 1 -37.59 57.90 40.78
CA MET A 1 -36.66 58.21 39.67
C MET A 1 -35.66 57.10 39.65
N SER A 2 -35.92 56.03 38.89
CA SER A 2 -35.07 54.81 38.83
C SER A 2 -34.45 54.72 37.48
N LEU A 3 -33.12 54.72 37.42
CA LEU A 3 -32.32 54.48 36.24
C LEU A 3 -32.18 52.97 36.03
N VAL A 4 -32.63 52.50 34.86
CA VAL A 4 -32.36 51.12 34.39
C VAL A 4 -31.14 51.16 33.49
N LEU A 5 -30.06 50.49 33.93
CA LEU A 5 -28.86 50.23 33.09
C LEU A 5 -29.10 49.04 32.20
N GLY A 6 -29.04 49.25 30.86
CA GLY A 6 -29.12 48.19 29.86
C GLY A 6 -27.82 47.40 29.79
N ARG A 7 -27.95 46.07 29.85
CA ARG A 7 -26.85 45.09 29.56
C ARG A 7 -26.58 45.09 28.06
N ARG A 8 -25.37 45.46 27.66
CA ARG A 8 -24.83 45.22 26.32
C ARG A 8 -24.28 43.79 26.26
N GLU A 9 -24.94 42.91 25.49
CA GLU A 9 -24.39 41.60 25.16
C GLU A 9 -23.35 41.78 24.05
N LEU A 10 -22.12 41.43 24.35
CA LEU A 10 -21.00 41.29 23.38
C LEU A 10 -21.15 39.93 22.70
N LEU A 11 -21.64 39.92 21.46
CA LEU A 11 -21.57 38.77 20.57
C LEU A 11 -20.13 38.65 20.04
N THR A 12 -19.36 37.75 20.64
CA THR A 12 -18.09 37.30 20.08
C THR A 12 -18.34 36.33 18.93
N ALA A 13 -18.26 36.80 17.69
CA ALA A 13 -18.29 35.98 16.51
C ALA A 13 -16.93 35.23 16.43
N GLY A 14 -16.94 33.94 16.76
CA GLY A 14 -15.81 33.06 16.57
C GLY A 14 -15.63 32.81 15.06
N VAL A 15 -14.55 33.37 14.46
CA VAL A 15 -14.12 33.03 13.10
C VAL A 15 -13.45 31.66 13.18
N GLY A 16 -14.20 30.62 12.86
CA GLY A 16 -13.65 29.29 12.66
C GLY A 16 -12.76 29.28 11.42
N LEU A 17 -11.45 29.17 11.61
CA LEU A 17 -10.51 28.93 10.54
C LEU A 17 -10.78 27.53 9.98
N LEU A 18 -11.46 27.43 8.84
CA LEU A 18 -11.53 26.23 8.02
C LEU A 18 -10.14 25.99 7.45
N VAL A 19 -9.38 25.11 8.08
CA VAL A 19 -8.15 24.58 7.50
C VAL A 19 -8.55 23.65 6.36
N PRO A 20 -8.25 23.97 5.09
CA PRO A 20 -8.57 23.06 4.01
C PRO A 20 -7.78 21.77 4.21
N SER A 21 -8.48 20.64 4.38
CA SER A 21 -7.87 19.32 4.24
C SER A 21 -7.31 19.23 2.82
N ALA A 22 -5.99 19.16 2.69
CA ALA A 22 -5.37 18.87 1.41
C ALA A 22 -5.86 17.49 0.96
N ALA A 23 -6.79 17.47 0.00
CA ALA A 23 -7.19 16.25 -0.67
C ALA A 23 -5.94 15.71 -1.37
N LEU A 24 -5.53 14.48 -1.03
CA LEU A 24 -4.49 13.79 -1.76
C LEU A 24 -4.93 13.70 -3.22
N ALA A 25 -4.04 14.07 -4.14
CA ALA A 25 -4.32 13.96 -5.57
C ALA A 25 -4.66 12.51 -5.91
N ALA A 26 -5.61 12.31 -6.84
CA ALA A 26 -5.90 10.98 -7.35
C ALA A 26 -4.60 10.34 -7.88
N PRO A 27 -4.35 9.05 -7.61
CA PRO A 27 -3.16 8.38 -8.13
C PRO A 27 -3.14 8.45 -9.66
N PRO A 28 -1.95 8.54 -10.26
CA PRO A 28 -1.84 8.51 -11.72
C PRO A 28 -2.43 7.20 -12.26
N PRO A 29 -2.91 7.17 -13.50
CA PRO A 29 -3.56 5.98 -14.07
C PRO A 29 -2.63 4.77 -14.15
N ARG A 30 -1.32 4.99 -14.07
CA ARG A 30 -0.29 3.95 -14.09
C ARG A 30 0.93 4.33 -13.25
N LEU A 31 1.41 3.36 -12.48
CA LEU A 31 2.73 3.38 -11.85
C LEU A 31 3.58 2.25 -12.44
N ALA A 32 4.83 2.55 -12.79
CA ALA A 32 5.75 1.54 -13.31
C ALA A 32 7.14 1.73 -12.68
N PHE A 33 7.77 0.61 -12.36
CA PHE A 33 9.06 0.60 -11.68
C PHE A 33 10.00 -0.41 -12.33
N ALA A 34 11.24 0.00 -12.51
CA ALA A 34 12.34 -0.93 -12.72
C ALA A 34 12.75 -1.53 -11.36
N VAL A 35 12.88 -2.85 -11.31
CA VAL A 35 13.25 -3.60 -10.10
C VAL A 35 14.71 -4.02 -10.18
N PHE A 36 15.47 -3.73 -9.12
CA PHE A 36 16.88 -4.05 -9.01
C PHE A 36 17.13 -4.95 -7.82
N ARG A 37 18.00 -5.95 -7.99
CA ARG A 37 18.52 -6.79 -6.92
C ARG A 37 20.04 -6.66 -6.90
N ASN A 38 20.61 -6.24 -5.75
CA ASN A 38 22.04 -5.95 -5.59
C ASN A 38 22.57 -5.03 -6.70
N GLY A 39 21.81 -4.01 -7.11
CA GLY A 39 22.17 -3.04 -8.15
C GLY A 39 21.92 -3.50 -9.60
N ASN A 40 21.64 -4.77 -9.85
CA ASN A 40 21.34 -5.29 -11.20
C ASN A 40 19.82 -5.24 -11.48
N LYS A 41 19.43 -4.69 -12.63
CA LYS A 41 18.02 -4.73 -13.07
C LYS A 41 17.60 -6.18 -13.27
N VAL A 42 16.54 -6.60 -12.56
CA VAL A 42 16.00 -7.97 -12.63
C VAL A 42 14.62 -8.01 -13.24
N GLY A 43 13.93 -6.88 -13.38
CA GLY A 43 12.59 -6.87 -13.94
C GLY A 43 11.83 -5.57 -13.75
N GLU A 44 10.51 -5.68 -13.79
CA GLU A 44 9.59 -4.55 -13.69
C GLU A 44 8.36 -4.88 -12.82
N HIS A 45 7.81 -3.84 -12.19
CA HIS A 45 6.55 -3.86 -11.46
C HIS A 45 5.64 -2.76 -12.02
N VAL A 46 4.47 -3.13 -12.49
CA VAL A 46 3.49 -2.21 -13.07
C VAL A 46 2.19 -2.30 -12.31
N ILE A 47 1.60 -1.15 -11.99
CA ILE A 47 0.26 -1.03 -11.42
C ILE A 47 -0.56 -0.13 -12.34
N ASN A 48 -1.70 -0.61 -12.81
CA ASN A 48 -2.67 0.19 -13.54
C ASN A 48 -3.89 0.42 -12.65
N PHE A 49 -4.39 1.65 -12.65
CA PHE A 49 -5.55 2.08 -11.90
C PHE A 49 -6.72 2.33 -12.82
N SER A 50 -7.91 1.92 -12.42
CA SER A 50 -9.18 2.19 -13.11
C SER A 50 -10.29 2.47 -12.10
N GLY A 51 -11.33 3.16 -12.55
CA GLY A 51 -12.38 3.67 -11.67
C GLY A 51 -11.95 4.97 -10.95
N ASP A 52 -12.74 5.36 -9.97
CA ASP A 52 -12.56 6.57 -9.16
C ASP A 52 -12.37 6.21 -7.67
N ASP A 53 -12.48 7.19 -6.78
CA ASP A 53 -12.30 6.99 -5.34
C ASP A 53 -13.43 6.15 -4.71
N ASP A 54 -14.62 6.15 -5.31
CA ASP A 54 -15.77 5.38 -4.84
C ASP A 54 -15.66 3.90 -5.23
N ALA A 55 -15.08 3.61 -6.39
CA ALA A 55 -14.94 2.25 -6.91
C ALA A 55 -13.64 2.07 -7.72
N ARG A 56 -12.52 1.95 -7.01
CA ARG A 56 -11.19 1.79 -7.62
C ARG A 56 -10.81 0.33 -7.80
N THR A 57 -10.33 0.00 -8.98
CA THR A 57 -9.71 -1.30 -9.27
C THR A 57 -8.25 -1.10 -9.68
N LEU A 58 -7.38 -1.91 -9.13
CA LEU A 58 -5.96 -1.96 -9.50
C LEU A 58 -5.63 -3.32 -10.09
N THR A 59 -4.83 -3.30 -11.16
CA THR A 59 -4.18 -4.51 -11.67
C THR A 59 -2.68 -4.35 -11.52
N THR A 60 -2.05 -5.32 -10.87
CA THR A 60 -0.60 -5.37 -10.67
C THR A 60 -0.01 -6.49 -11.51
N ASP A 61 1.10 -6.20 -12.18
CA ASP A 61 1.95 -7.18 -12.87
C ASP A 61 3.41 -6.97 -12.48
N VAL A 62 4.05 -8.03 -11.96
CA VAL A 62 5.46 -8.05 -11.61
C VAL A 62 6.12 -9.18 -12.37
N ASN A 63 7.18 -8.86 -13.11
CA ASN A 63 8.00 -9.84 -13.83
C ASN A 63 9.46 -9.64 -13.48
N MET A 64 10.11 -10.66 -12.95
CA MET A 64 11.54 -10.61 -12.60
C MET A 64 12.25 -11.87 -13.06
N VAL A 65 13.50 -11.69 -13.51
CA VAL A 65 14.43 -12.78 -13.86
C VAL A 65 15.78 -12.49 -13.22
N VAL A 66 16.17 -13.30 -12.26
CA VAL A 66 17.52 -13.24 -11.68
C VAL A 66 18.45 -14.13 -12.51
N LYS A 67 19.61 -13.59 -12.88
CA LYS A 67 20.62 -14.28 -13.69
C LYS A 67 21.94 -14.37 -12.95
N VAL A 68 22.69 -15.44 -13.21
CA VAL A 68 24.10 -15.56 -12.86
C VAL A 68 24.86 -15.68 -14.19
N GLY A 69 25.58 -14.61 -14.54
CA GLY A 69 26.07 -14.45 -15.90
C GLY A 69 24.90 -14.45 -16.91
N PRO A 70 24.95 -15.22 -18.00
CA PRO A 70 23.87 -15.31 -18.97
C PRO A 70 22.71 -16.24 -18.52
N VAL A 71 22.89 -17.03 -17.46
CA VAL A 71 21.98 -18.11 -17.08
C VAL A 71 20.89 -17.60 -16.15
N PRO A 72 19.59 -17.74 -16.50
CA PRO A 72 18.49 -17.45 -15.58
C PRO A 72 18.42 -18.52 -14.48
N VAL A 73 18.58 -18.10 -13.23
CA VAL A 73 18.55 -19.00 -12.05
C VAL A 73 17.24 -18.89 -11.28
N TYR A 74 16.50 -17.80 -11.44
CA TYR A 74 15.19 -17.62 -10.80
C TYR A 74 14.27 -16.76 -11.66
N LYS A 75 13.04 -17.22 -11.86
CA LYS A 75 11.96 -16.48 -12.54
C LYS A 75 10.83 -16.23 -11.56
N TYR A 76 10.33 -15.02 -11.56
CA TYR A 76 9.20 -14.63 -10.71
C TYR A 76 8.18 -13.84 -11.53
N LYS A 77 6.92 -14.26 -11.44
CA LYS A 77 5.78 -13.52 -11.96
C LYS A 77 4.72 -13.43 -10.88
N HIS A 78 4.22 -12.23 -10.64
CA HIS A 78 3.11 -11.98 -9.73
C HIS A 78 2.07 -11.10 -10.40
N THR A 79 0.81 -11.48 -10.27
CA THR A 79 -0.33 -10.69 -10.71
C THR A 79 -1.31 -10.53 -9.55
N ALA A 80 -1.89 -9.33 -9.43
CA ALA A 80 -2.93 -9.06 -8.45
C ALA A 80 -4.04 -8.21 -9.06
N VAL A 81 -5.27 -8.42 -8.60
CA VAL A 81 -6.40 -7.53 -8.82
C VAL A 81 -6.91 -7.09 -7.46
N GLU A 82 -6.74 -5.81 -7.14
CA GLU A 82 -7.24 -5.21 -5.90
C GLU A 82 -8.47 -4.34 -6.20
N LYS A 83 -9.43 -4.33 -5.25
CA LYS A 83 -10.60 -3.45 -5.30
C LYS A 83 -10.70 -2.66 -4.00
N TRP A 84 -10.99 -1.38 -4.15
CA TRP A 84 -11.17 -0.41 -3.07
C TRP A 84 -12.44 0.41 -3.29
N ALA A 85 -13.10 0.84 -2.21
CA ALA A 85 -14.27 1.70 -2.27
C ALA A 85 -14.20 2.74 -1.15
N GLY A 86 -14.28 4.02 -1.48
CA GLY A 86 -14.19 5.12 -0.51
C GLY A 86 -12.92 5.04 0.36
N GLY A 87 -11.77 4.66 -0.24
CA GLY A 87 -10.49 4.49 0.47
C GLY A 87 -10.41 3.27 1.40
N LYS A 88 -11.42 2.37 1.37
CA LYS A 88 -11.45 1.13 2.14
C LYS A 88 -11.14 -0.07 1.25
N PHE A 89 -10.39 -1.02 1.80
CA PHE A 89 -10.12 -2.29 1.14
C PHE A 89 -11.43 -3.09 0.96
N VAL A 90 -11.63 -3.65 -0.24
CA VAL A 90 -12.78 -4.49 -0.57
C VAL A 90 -12.32 -5.91 -0.84
N SER A 91 -11.39 -6.10 -1.77
CA SER A 91 -10.92 -7.43 -2.13
C SER A 91 -9.57 -7.41 -2.83
N VAL A 92 -8.87 -8.54 -2.78
CA VAL A 92 -7.69 -8.82 -3.61
C VAL A 92 -7.68 -10.29 -4.03
N ASP A 93 -7.31 -10.54 -5.27
CA ASP A 93 -6.99 -11.86 -5.82
C ASP A 93 -5.59 -11.83 -6.40
N THR A 94 -4.76 -12.82 -6.06
CA THR A 94 -3.37 -12.87 -6.51
C THR A 94 -3.01 -14.23 -7.08
N THR A 95 -2.08 -14.20 -8.02
CA THR A 95 -1.40 -15.41 -8.53
C THR A 95 0.10 -15.12 -8.58
N THR A 96 0.89 -15.96 -7.94
CA THR A 96 2.35 -15.88 -7.94
C THR A 96 2.93 -17.13 -8.54
N ASN A 97 3.86 -16.98 -9.49
CA ASN A 97 4.67 -18.07 -10.04
C ASN A 97 6.13 -17.81 -9.67
N GLY A 98 6.64 -18.55 -8.69
CA GLY A 98 8.03 -18.54 -8.28
C GLY A 98 8.74 -19.76 -8.87
N ASN A 99 9.51 -19.57 -9.94
CA ASN A 99 10.31 -20.59 -10.60
C ASN A 99 9.53 -21.86 -10.99
N GLY A 100 8.27 -21.67 -11.49
CA GLY A 100 7.37 -22.77 -11.89
C GLY A 100 6.36 -23.18 -10.81
N LYS A 101 6.58 -22.85 -9.53
CA LYS A 101 5.62 -23.10 -8.46
C LYS A 101 4.57 -22.00 -8.46
N ILE A 102 3.33 -22.36 -8.77
CA ILE A 102 2.19 -21.45 -8.79
C ILE A 102 1.50 -21.49 -7.43
N THR A 103 1.28 -20.31 -6.82
CA THR A 103 0.47 -20.12 -5.62
C THR A 103 -0.61 -19.08 -5.88
N LYS A 104 -1.74 -19.21 -5.17
CA LYS A 104 -2.84 -18.24 -5.22
C LYS A 104 -3.19 -17.82 -3.81
N ALA A 105 -3.55 -16.56 -3.66
CA ALA A 105 -4.11 -16.04 -2.43
C ALA A 105 -5.25 -15.07 -2.73
N SER A 106 -6.14 -14.89 -1.78
CA SER A 106 -7.24 -13.94 -1.90
C SER A 106 -7.61 -13.37 -0.53
N ALA A 107 -8.16 -12.15 -0.53
CA ALA A 107 -8.77 -11.59 0.66
C ALA A 107 -10.04 -10.81 0.32
N ARG A 108 -10.99 -10.77 1.27
CA ARG A 108 -12.31 -10.11 1.12
C ARG A 108 -12.68 -9.43 2.43
N ALA A 109 -13.10 -8.16 2.36
CA ALA A 109 -13.71 -7.48 3.49
C ALA A 109 -15.14 -8.02 3.71
N MET A 110 -15.42 -8.47 4.94
CA MET A 110 -16.69 -9.11 5.34
C MET A 110 -17.48 -8.27 6.35
N GLY A 111 -17.26 -6.94 6.36
CA GLY A 111 -17.90 -6.02 7.30
C GLY A 111 -17.24 -6.01 8.69
N GLY A 112 -17.21 -7.11 9.41
CA GLY A 112 -16.62 -7.20 10.75
C GLY A 112 -15.19 -7.77 10.79
N TYR A 113 -14.69 -8.29 9.70
CA TYR A 113 -13.34 -8.87 9.56
C TYR A 113 -12.93 -8.95 8.10
N VAL A 114 -11.66 -9.20 7.84
CA VAL A 114 -11.16 -9.56 6.50
C VAL A 114 -10.93 -11.06 6.46
N ALA A 115 -11.65 -11.76 5.57
CA ALA A 115 -11.39 -13.18 5.27
C ALA A 115 -10.17 -13.26 4.35
N ILE A 116 -9.17 -14.08 4.72
CA ILE A 116 -7.90 -14.21 3.98
C ILE A 116 -7.70 -15.70 3.70
N THR A 117 -7.36 -16.03 2.46
CA THR A 117 -7.03 -17.39 2.04
C THR A 117 -5.70 -17.37 1.29
N GLY A 118 -4.80 -18.26 1.63
CA GLY A 118 -3.49 -18.42 1.02
C GLY A 118 -3.05 -19.87 0.90
N PRO A 119 -1.83 -20.11 0.42
CA PRO A 119 -1.30 -21.47 0.24
C PRO A 119 -1.27 -22.31 1.53
N THR A 120 -1.24 -21.67 2.68
CA THR A 120 -1.21 -22.32 4.01
C THR A 120 -2.58 -22.49 4.65
N GLY A 121 -3.65 -22.06 3.97
CA GLY A 121 -5.03 -22.17 4.45
C GLY A 121 -5.75 -20.83 4.60
N ALA A 122 -6.87 -20.86 5.32
CA ALA A 122 -7.71 -19.71 5.57
C ALA A 122 -7.42 -19.09 6.96
N SER A 123 -7.50 -17.76 7.04
CA SER A 123 -7.34 -16.99 8.27
C SER A 123 -8.27 -15.77 8.27
N ARG A 124 -8.28 -15.00 9.37
CA ARG A 124 -9.05 -13.77 9.51
C ARG A 124 -8.14 -12.66 10.02
N GLY A 125 -8.26 -11.48 9.40
CA GLY A 125 -7.70 -10.24 9.91
C GLY A 125 -8.77 -9.33 10.52
N PRO A 126 -8.39 -8.30 11.29
CA PRO A 126 -9.29 -7.25 11.75
C PRO A 126 -10.08 -6.61 10.59
N ALA A 127 -11.21 -5.97 10.90
CA ALA A 127 -12.09 -5.36 9.90
C ALA A 127 -11.42 -4.27 9.04
N ASP A 128 -10.43 -3.61 9.60
CA ASP A 128 -9.63 -2.55 8.97
C ASP A 128 -8.31 -3.05 8.35
N ALA A 129 -8.06 -4.37 8.38
CA ALA A 129 -6.86 -4.92 7.76
C ALA A 129 -6.78 -4.61 6.28
N ALA A 130 -5.57 -4.32 5.80
CA ALA A 130 -5.28 -3.96 4.43
C ALA A 130 -4.11 -4.80 3.86
N PRO A 131 -4.03 -5.00 2.52
CA PRO A 131 -2.86 -5.61 1.92
C PRO A 131 -1.64 -4.69 2.10
N LEU A 132 -0.46 -5.28 2.26
CA LEU A 132 0.80 -4.56 2.12
C LEU A 132 0.99 -4.21 0.63
N SER A 133 0.35 -3.12 0.24
CA SER A 133 0.29 -2.62 -1.14
C SER A 133 0.92 -1.23 -1.14
N HIS A 134 2.12 -1.10 -1.68
CA HIS A 134 2.97 0.08 -1.52
C HIS A 134 2.39 1.36 -2.13
N TRP A 135 1.44 1.26 -3.07
CA TRP A 135 0.83 2.43 -3.69
C TRP A 135 0.00 3.28 -2.72
N ASN A 136 -0.53 2.69 -1.63
CA ASN A 136 -1.43 3.34 -0.69
C ASN A 136 -0.81 3.48 0.70
N GLN A 137 -0.08 4.57 0.92
CA GLN A 137 0.54 4.84 2.22
C GLN A 137 -0.47 5.01 3.38
N ALA A 138 -1.75 5.30 3.10
CA ALA A 138 -2.79 5.40 4.14
C ALA A 138 -3.12 4.05 4.79
N SER A 139 -2.66 2.94 4.21
CA SER A 139 -2.78 1.61 4.80
C SER A 139 -1.76 1.35 5.93
N PHE A 140 -0.67 2.11 6.02
CA PHE A 140 0.43 1.82 6.95
C PHE A 140 0.13 2.08 8.44
N GLY A 141 -1.00 2.65 8.78
CA GLY A 141 -1.48 2.73 10.17
C GLY A 141 -2.43 1.60 10.57
N ARG A 142 -2.66 0.62 9.70
CA ARG A 142 -3.61 -0.48 9.88
C ARG A 142 -2.88 -1.82 10.04
N PRO A 143 -3.55 -2.87 10.56
CA PRO A 143 -3.06 -4.23 10.47
C PRO A 143 -2.85 -4.62 9.00
N LEU A 144 -1.65 -5.09 8.65
CA LEU A 144 -1.31 -5.43 7.27
C LEU A 144 -1.26 -6.94 7.06
N PHE A 145 -1.58 -7.38 5.85
CA PHE A 145 -1.39 -8.77 5.42
C PHE A 145 -0.57 -8.87 4.14
N ASN A 146 0.18 -9.96 4.01
CA ASN A 146 0.88 -10.31 2.78
C ASN A 146 -0.11 -10.91 1.80
N GLN A 147 -0.40 -10.18 0.74
CA GLN A 147 -1.35 -10.60 -0.30
C GLN A 147 -0.85 -11.74 -1.19
N GLN A 148 0.44 -12.05 -1.18
CA GLN A 148 1.00 -13.17 -1.96
C GLN A 148 0.92 -14.48 -1.19
N GLU A 149 1.07 -14.41 0.13
CA GLU A 149 1.06 -15.57 1.02
C GLU A 149 -0.28 -15.79 1.71
N GLY A 150 -1.17 -14.78 1.68
CA GLY A 150 -2.47 -14.86 2.34
C GLY A 150 -2.35 -15.00 3.85
N LYS A 151 -1.46 -14.21 4.49
CA LYS A 151 -1.27 -14.22 5.95
C LYS A 151 -1.14 -12.81 6.52
N MET A 152 -1.58 -12.63 7.78
CA MET A 152 -1.31 -11.40 8.52
C MET A 152 0.19 -11.23 8.75
N LEU A 153 0.66 -9.98 8.69
CA LEU A 153 2.06 -9.61 8.92
C LEU A 153 2.26 -9.06 10.34
N LYS A 154 3.33 -9.47 10.98
CA LYS A 154 3.82 -8.87 12.23
C LYS A 154 4.85 -7.80 11.88
N VAL A 155 4.35 -6.61 11.56
CA VAL A 155 5.18 -5.46 11.18
C VAL A 155 4.75 -4.20 11.92
N THR A 156 5.71 -3.30 12.10
CA THR A 156 5.47 -1.93 12.56
C THR A 156 5.78 -0.97 11.42
N CYS A 157 4.84 -0.07 11.13
CA CYS A 157 5.00 0.98 10.13
C CYS A 157 5.25 2.31 10.84
N THR A 158 6.36 2.96 10.54
CA THR A 158 6.76 4.25 11.13
C THR A 158 6.96 5.28 10.03
N ARG A 159 6.29 6.43 10.16
CA ARG A 159 6.56 7.58 9.30
C ARG A 159 7.79 8.31 9.81
N VAL A 160 8.91 8.19 9.11
CA VAL A 160 10.20 8.81 9.49
C VAL A 160 10.18 10.32 9.21
N LYS A 161 9.61 10.69 8.06
CA LYS A 161 9.43 12.09 7.61
C LYS A 161 8.35 12.12 6.52
N PRO A 162 7.86 13.30 6.10
CA PRO A 162 6.97 13.40 4.94
C PRO A 162 7.52 12.62 3.75
N GLY A 163 6.71 11.73 3.18
CA GLY A 163 7.08 10.91 2.02
C GLY A 163 8.05 9.75 2.29
N HIS A 164 8.39 9.43 3.56
CA HIS A 164 9.22 8.27 3.88
C HIS A 164 8.61 7.46 5.02
N TRP A 165 8.32 6.20 4.73
CA TRP A 165 7.85 5.21 5.68
C TRP A 165 8.84 4.07 5.83
N GLN A 166 8.96 3.56 7.05
CA GLN A 166 9.69 2.35 7.38
C GLN A 166 8.72 1.26 7.84
N ILE A 167 8.88 0.07 7.28
CA ILE A 167 8.15 -1.14 7.64
C ILE A 167 9.18 -2.12 8.19
N ARG A 168 9.02 -2.54 9.43
CA ARG A 168 10.00 -3.38 10.15
C ARG A 168 9.30 -4.53 10.88
N GLY A 169 9.96 -5.70 10.90
CA GLY A 169 9.47 -6.96 11.48
C GLY A 169 9.63 -8.10 10.48
N GLU A 170 8.53 -8.76 10.11
CA GLU A 170 8.54 -9.80 9.05
C GLU A 170 8.84 -9.24 7.64
N ALA A 171 8.89 -7.92 7.48
CA ALA A 171 9.34 -7.24 6.27
C ALA A 171 10.31 -6.11 6.66
N GLU A 172 11.36 -5.92 5.85
CA GLU A 172 12.35 -4.85 6.01
C GLU A 172 12.33 -3.94 4.80
N ILE A 173 11.49 -2.90 4.82
CA ILE A 173 11.18 -2.04 3.69
C ILE A 173 11.23 -0.57 4.11
N ASP A 174 11.77 0.26 3.22
CA ASP A 174 11.65 1.71 3.20
C ASP A 174 10.89 2.11 1.95
N ASP A 175 9.71 2.71 2.11
CA ASP A 175 8.89 3.23 1.03
C ASP A 175 9.00 4.75 0.94
N PHE A 176 9.08 5.25 -0.29
CA PHE A 176 9.22 6.67 -0.60
C PHE A 176 8.05 7.15 -1.48
N TYR A 177 7.54 8.35 -1.16
CA TYR A 177 6.42 8.98 -1.84
C TYR A 177 6.77 10.39 -2.26
N ASP A 178 6.21 10.85 -3.38
CA ASP A 178 6.30 12.24 -3.82
C ASP A 178 5.41 13.16 -2.97
N ALA A 179 5.45 14.47 -3.26
CA ALA A 179 4.66 15.47 -2.55
C ALA A 179 3.14 15.28 -2.70
N ASN A 180 2.69 14.58 -3.74
CA ASN A 180 1.29 14.25 -4.00
C ASN A 180 0.87 12.93 -3.32
N GLY A 181 1.78 12.25 -2.63
CA GLY A 181 1.53 10.98 -1.98
C GLY A 181 1.61 9.76 -2.91
N ASN A 182 2.07 9.91 -4.15
CA ASN A 182 2.26 8.78 -5.05
C ASN A 182 3.53 8.01 -4.72
N TRP A 183 3.47 6.70 -4.80
CA TRP A 183 4.62 5.82 -4.60
C TRP A 183 5.73 6.12 -5.61
N LEU A 184 6.93 6.40 -5.10
CA LEU A 184 8.08 6.86 -5.88
C LEU A 184 9.19 5.82 -5.96
N ALA A 185 9.47 5.14 -4.85
CA ALA A 185 10.54 4.18 -4.76
C ALA A 185 10.35 3.24 -3.56
N LEU A 186 11.04 2.12 -3.58
CA LEU A 186 11.17 1.19 -2.48
C LEU A 186 12.62 0.76 -2.33
N ARG A 187 13.05 0.59 -1.09
CA ARG A 187 14.26 -0.15 -0.74
C ARG A 187 13.91 -1.21 0.28
N GLY A 188 14.37 -2.42 0.05
CA GLY A 188 14.12 -3.53 0.94
C GLY A 188 15.32 -4.46 1.05
N LYS A 189 15.26 -5.32 2.06
CA LYS A 189 16.20 -6.43 2.24
C LYS A 189 15.42 -7.72 2.19
N LEU A 190 15.85 -8.64 1.33
CA LEU A 190 15.28 -9.98 1.22
C LEU A 190 15.83 -10.90 2.30
N GLU A 191 15.18 -12.04 2.55
CA GLU A 191 15.61 -13.03 3.55
C GLU A 191 17.03 -13.54 3.35
N ASP A 192 17.48 -13.64 2.09
CA ASP A 192 18.85 -14.03 1.73
C ASP A 192 19.88 -12.89 1.87
N GLY A 193 19.47 -11.75 2.43
CA GLY A 193 20.31 -10.57 2.61
C GLY A 193 20.47 -9.69 1.37
N SER A 194 19.93 -10.08 0.23
CA SER A 194 19.98 -9.26 -1.00
C SER A 194 19.23 -7.94 -0.82
N LYS A 195 19.77 -6.87 -1.42
CA LYS A 195 19.10 -5.57 -1.51
C LYS A 195 18.12 -5.58 -2.67
N LEU A 196 16.89 -5.12 -2.39
CA LEU A 196 15.84 -4.92 -3.39
C LEU A 196 15.57 -3.41 -3.52
N GLU A 197 15.55 -2.91 -4.74
CA GLU A 197 15.24 -1.51 -5.01
C GLU A 197 14.22 -1.40 -6.16
N TYR A 198 13.23 -0.53 -5.97
CA TYR A 198 12.30 -0.12 -7.01
C TYR A 198 12.57 1.33 -7.37
N LYS A 199 12.67 1.61 -8.66
CA LYS A 199 12.88 2.97 -9.20
C LYS A 199 11.80 3.24 -10.23
N ARG A 200 11.03 4.30 -10.04
CA ARG A 200 9.96 4.70 -10.95
C ARG A 200 10.50 5.02 -12.35
N ILE A 201 9.78 4.56 -13.39
CA ILE A 201 10.09 4.75 -14.83
C ILE A 201 8.90 5.32 -15.58
#